data_37850ca9cd442d16ec472f75718c230d
#
_entry.id   37850ca9cd442d16ec472f75718c230d
#
_cell.length_a   1.000
_cell.length_b   1.000
_cell.length_c   1.000
_cell.angle_alpha   90.00
_cell.angle_beta   90.00
_cell.angle_gamma   90.00
#
_symmetry.space_group_name_H-M   'P 1'
#
loop_
_entity.id
_entity.type
_entity.pdbx_description
1 polymer ?
#
loop_
_entity_poly.entity_id
_entity_poly.type
_entity_poly.pdbx_seq_one_letter_code
_entity_poly.pdbx_strand_id
1 'polypeptide(L)'
;ALTERLAGVQSGLVGETQASYDAATKEFVLDTPHEGAAKNWISQGFTADKAVVLAALTVGGQSVGPHAFLMDLRRGGELVPGVSVGDMGIKTTGNDLDNAWIHFDKVRLPRSALLNAHADVDEHGTYARRTADIAPFEMIGQRLYTGRVAVAQAALAYRAQLFEVTRAYAEGKPVPAPRAHPSGAPSPRLSGIPQLRHLFAEAEERAAKVEAFVGRCEDRLTPLLRTGELPGAALTQAIATAKVKAVETSIDLCWRLKQEVGSYALMGSSGFKHLDFLNCCKFAEGDSRILSQKMARDRMADFAKGRTPAGGSSEAEGAGRIERRPAEAAPCPAR
;
A
#
# COMPACT_ATOMS: atom_id res chain seq x y z
N ALA A 1 2.78 2.98 14.45
CA ALA A 1 1.31 3.04 14.45
C ALA A 1 0.86 4.28 13.65
N LEU A 2 0.40 4.06 12.43
CA LEU A 2 0.02 5.13 11.49
C LEU A 2 -1.50 5.18 11.31
N THR A 3 -2.08 4.06 10.83
CA THR A 3 -3.49 3.96 10.43
C THR A 3 -4.42 4.15 11.62
N GLU A 4 -5.54 4.82 11.43
CA GLU A 4 -6.59 5.05 12.42
C GLU A 4 -7.90 4.40 11.97
N ARG A 5 -8.87 4.23 12.87
CA ARG A 5 -10.16 3.58 12.57
C ARG A 5 -10.96 4.29 11.47
N LEU A 6 -10.88 5.62 11.39
CA LEU A 6 -11.54 6.41 10.34
C LEU A 6 -10.81 6.34 8.99
N ALA A 7 -9.55 5.88 8.94
CA ALA A 7 -8.84 5.70 7.69
C ALA A 7 -9.42 4.54 6.89
N GLY A 8 -9.68 4.75 5.60
CA GLY A 8 -10.27 3.73 4.73
C GLY A 8 -10.17 4.09 3.25
N VAL A 9 -10.75 3.25 2.41
CA VAL A 9 -10.67 3.34 0.94
C VAL A 9 -11.09 4.70 0.38
N GLN A 10 -12.05 5.36 1.00
CA GLN A 10 -12.59 6.64 0.51
C GLN A 10 -12.10 7.85 1.30
N SER A 11 -11.61 7.67 2.54
CA SER A 11 -11.13 8.77 3.38
C SER A 11 -9.63 9.03 3.24
N GLY A 12 -8.88 8.08 2.69
CA GLY A 12 -7.43 8.16 2.67
C GLY A 12 -6.81 8.03 4.06
N LEU A 13 -5.69 8.71 4.26
CA LEU A 13 -5.03 8.76 5.55
C LEU A 13 -5.62 9.92 6.37
N VAL A 14 -6.27 9.56 7.47
CA VAL A 14 -6.76 10.48 8.50
C VAL A 14 -5.77 10.39 9.67
N GLY A 15 -5.37 11.51 10.23
CA GLY A 15 -4.43 11.59 11.35
C GLY A 15 -5.01 12.48 12.45
N GLU A 16 -5.90 11.93 13.26
CA GLU A 16 -6.61 12.63 14.33
C GLU A 16 -6.09 12.29 15.74
N THR A 17 -5.24 11.26 15.89
CA THR A 17 -4.43 11.11 17.12
C THR A 17 -3.63 12.40 17.32
N GLN A 18 -3.68 12.98 18.50
CA GLN A 18 -3.09 14.27 18.81
C GLN A 18 -1.84 14.13 19.67
N ALA A 19 -0.90 15.05 19.49
CA ALA A 19 0.20 15.28 20.41
C ALA A 19 0.27 16.79 20.70
N SER A 20 0.23 17.20 21.95
CA SER A 20 0.39 18.59 22.36
C SER A 20 1.66 18.74 23.19
N TYR A 21 2.42 19.81 22.96
CA TYR A 21 3.58 20.10 23.79
C TYR A 21 3.18 20.90 25.02
N ASP A 22 3.54 20.39 26.19
CA ASP A 22 3.37 21.05 27.48
C ASP A 22 4.71 21.68 27.90
N ALA A 23 4.82 23.00 27.75
CA ALA A 23 6.04 23.74 28.05
C ALA A 23 6.37 23.76 29.57
N ALA A 24 5.37 23.60 30.44
CA ALA A 24 5.60 23.60 31.90
C ALA A 24 6.30 22.32 32.35
N THR A 25 5.96 21.18 31.77
CA THR A 25 6.57 19.88 32.07
C THR A 25 7.65 19.48 31.08
N LYS A 26 7.78 20.20 29.95
CA LYS A 26 8.68 19.89 28.82
C LYS A 26 8.42 18.52 28.20
N GLU A 27 7.17 18.14 28.14
CA GLU A 27 6.71 16.83 27.64
C GLU A 27 5.70 16.99 26.50
N PHE A 28 5.56 15.97 25.68
CA PHE A 28 4.41 15.82 24.80
C PHE A 28 3.31 15.02 25.52
N VAL A 29 2.07 15.41 25.28
CA VAL A 29 0.88 14.68 25.70
C VAL A 29 0.25 14.06 24.46
N LEU A 30 0.30 12.73 24.36
CA LEU A 30 -0.29 11.95 23.27
C LEU A 30 -1.71 11.53 23.68
N ASP A 31 -2.68 11.82 22.81
CA ASP A 31 -4.09 11.59 23.11
C ASP A 31 -4.87 11.07 21.90
N THR A 32 -5.82 10.18 22.15
CA THR A 32 -6.81 9.70 21.19
C THR A 32 -8.15 10.38 21.53
N PRO A 33 -8.52 11.49 20.85
CA PRO A 33 -9.63 12.33 21.28
C PRO A 33 -11.01 11.67 21.16
N HIS A 34 -11.14 10.64 20.32
CA HIS A 34 -12.37 9.85 20.12
C HIS A 34 -12.02 8.49 19.48
N GLU A 35 -12.95 7.55 19.55
CA GLU A 35 -12.76 6.18 19.05
C GLU A 35 -12.29 6.07 17.59
N GLY A 36 -12.72 6.98 16.72
CA GLY A 36 -12.30 7.02 15.32
C GLY A 36 -10.82 7.31 15.13
N ALA A 37 -10.20 8.04 16.07
CA ALA A 37 -8.79 8.38 16.08
C ALA A 37 -7.89 7.27 16.67
N ALA A 38 -8.46 6.20 17.24
CA ALA A 38 -7.68 5.07 17.73
C ALA A 38 -6.85 4.45 16.61
N LYS A 39 -5.60 4.14 16.88
CA LYS A 39 -4.74 3.43 15.92
C LYS A 39 -5.33 2.07 15.61
N ASN A 40 -5.25 1.65 14.36
CA ASN A 40 -5.92 0.45 13.87
C ASN A 40 -5.04 -0.29 12.86
N TRP A 41 -5.24 -1.59 12.68
CA TRP A 41 -4.40 -2.45 11.84
C TRP A 41 -2.93 -2.46 12.26
N ILE A 42 -2.66 -2.43 13.57
CA ILE A 42 -1.30 -2.39 14.09
C ILE A 42 -0.81 -3.81 14.33
N SER A 43 0.12 -4.26 13.50
CA SER A 43 0.81 -5.55 13.70
C SER A 43 1.65 -5.51 14.98
N GLN A 44 1.71 -6.64 15.70
CA GLN A 44 2.47 -6.82 16.92
C GLN A 44 2.05 -5.89 18.08
N GLY A 45 0.81 -5.39 18.05
CA GLY A 45 0.29 -4.54 19.11
C GLY A 45 0.28 -5.23 20.48
N PHE A 46 0.18 -6.56 20.52
CA PHE A 46 0.19 -7.35 21.75
C PHE A 46 1.58 -7.71 22.25
N THR A 47 2.62 -7.61 21.41
CA THR A 47 3.97 -8.11 21.74
C THR A 47 5.04 -7.03 21.72
N ALA A 48 4.84 -5.93 20.98
CA ALA A 48 5.86 -4.88 20.85
C ALA A 48 6.07 -4.11 22.15
N ASP A 49 7.33 -3.91 22.54
CA ASP A 49 7.70 -3.05 23.66
C ASP A 49 7.70 -1.57 23.26
N LYS A 50 8.04 -1.27 22.01
CA LYS A 50 8.16 0.10 21.50
C LYS A 50 7.34 0.32 20.24
N ALA A 51 6.87 1.55 20.06
CA ALA A 51 6.17 1.96 18.85
C ALA A 51 6.66 3.32 18.35
N VAL A 52 6.71 3.46 17.03
CA VAL A 52 6.69 4.76 16.38
C VAL A 52 5.23 5.12 16.12
N VAL A 53 4.75 6.19 16.76
CA VAL A 53 3.37 6.66 16.67
C VAL A 53 3.33 7.96 15.88
N LEU A 54 2.43 8.05 14.90
CA LEU A 54 2.15 9.29 14.19
C LEU A 54 0.98 10.02 14.86
N ALA A 55 1.17 11.30 15.13
CA ALA A 55 0.15 12.15 15.73
C ALA A 55 0.20 13.57 15.12
N ALA A 56 -0.94 14.23 15.08
CA ALA A 56 -1.03 15.65 14.74
C ALA A 56 -0.44 16.47 15.90
N LEU A 57 0.68 17.13 15.66
CA LEU A 57 1.38 17.90 16.68
C LEU A 57 0.79 19.32 16.78
N THR A 58 0.51 19.73 18.01
CA THR A 58 0.13 21.08 18.38
C THR A 58 1.17 21.69 19.34
N VAL A 59 1.67 22.87 19.02
CA VAL A 59 2.64 23.60 19.83
C VAL A 59 2.12 25.03 20.02
N GLY A 60 2.03 25.49 21.26
CA GLY A 60 1.51 26.83 21.59
C GLY A 60 0.09 27.09 21.07
N GLY A 61 -0.76 26.05 20.99
CA GLY A 61 -2.11 26.09 20.43
C GLY A 61 -2.20 26.08 18.90
N GLN A 62 -1.07 26.02 18.19
CA GLN A 62 -1.04 25.97 16.73
C GLN A 62 -0.74 24.56 16.24
N SER A 63 -1.53 24.05 15.29
CA SER A 63 -1.26 22.79 14.63
C SER A 63 -0.10 22.93 13.65
N VAL A 64 0.93 22.09 13.80
CA VAL A 64 2.11 22.05 12.93
C VAL A 64 2.14 20.81 12.04
N GLY A 65 1.06 20.02 12.07
CA GLY A 65 0.85 18.84 11.21
C GLY A 65 1.35 17.53 11.83
N PRO A 66 1.35 16.45 11.05
CA PRO A 66 1.70 15.13 11.55
C PRO A 66 3.19 14.99 11.85
N HIS A 67 3.51 14.41 13.00
CA HIS A 67 4.87 14.12 13.46
C HIS A 67 4.96 12.70 14.00
N ALA A 68 6.17 12.15 14.06
CA ALA A 68 6.45 10.81 14.54
C ALA A 68 7.10 10.84 15.93
N PHE A 69 6.61 9.99 16.82
CA PHE A 69 7.07 9.86 18.19
C PHE A 69 7.51 8.42 18.47
N LEU A 70 8.68 8.22 19.01
CA LEU A 70 9.12 6.93 19.54
C LEU A 70 8.72 6.84 21.00
N MET A 71 7.94 5.81 21.35
CA MET A 71 7.49 5.60 22.73
C MET A 71 7.61 4.14 23.14
N ASP A 72 7.66 3.91 24.46
CA ASP A 72 7.42 2.60 25.01
C ASP A 72 5.90 2.31 24.98
N LEU A 73 5.51 1.17 24.43
CA LEU A 73 4.17 0.60 24.61
C LEU A 73 4.12 -0.22 25.89
N ARG A 74 5.22 -0.93 26.17
CA ARG A 74 5.37 -1.78 27.36
C ARG A 74 6.69 -1.52 28.05
N ARG A 75 6.66 -1.73 29.36
CA ARG A 75 7.84 -1.81 30.21
C ARG A 75 7.72 -3.04 31.10
N GLY A 76 8.70 -3.94 31.04
CA GLY A 76 8.63 -5.20 31.78
C GLY A 76 7.45 -6.09 31.38
N GLY A 77 6.98 -6.01 30.14
CA GLY A 77 5.84 -6.77 29.63
C GLY A 77 4.48 -6.11 29.83
N GLU A 78 4.35 -5.12 30.72
CA GLU A 78 3.11 -4.42 31.03
C GLU A 78 2.93 -3.16 30.17
N LEU A 79 1.70 -2.87 29.73
CA LEU A 79 1.39 -1.62 29.03
C LEU A 79 1.71 -0.41 29.90
N VAL A 80 2.29 0.63 29.28
CA VAL A 80 2.53 1.88 30.01
C VAL A 80 1.20 2.56 30.35
N PRO A 81 1.14 3.34 31.45
CA PRO A 81 -0.09 4.03 31.85
C PRO A 81 -0.66 4.88 30.72
N GLY A 82 -1.98 4.83 30.53
CA GLY A 82 -2.70 5.54 29.49
C GLY A 82 -2.73 4.85 28.13
N VAL A 83 -2.03 3.72 27.95
CA VAL A 83 -2.12 2.92 26.72
C VAL A 83 -3.09 1.77 26.90
N SER A 84 -4.02 1.63 25.95
CA SER A 84 -4.90 0.47 25.83
C SER A 84 -4.71 -0.19 24.48
N VAL A 85 -4.71 -1.52 24.46
CA VAL A 85 -4.54 -2.34 23.25
C VAL A 85 -5.64 -3.39 23.22
N GLY A 86 -6.27 -3.57 22.07
CA GLY A 86 -7.27 -4.63 21.89
C GLY A 86 -7.18 -5.28 20.51
N ASP A 87 -7.73 -6.49 20.43
CA ASP A 87 -7.77 -7.28 19.19
C ASP A 87 -8.80 -6.70 18.22
N MET A 88 -8.47 -6.71 16.95
CA MET A 88 -9.40 -6.34 15.88
C MET A 88 -10.36 -7.48 15.50
N GLY A 89 -10.15 -8.69 15.98
CA GLY A 89 -10.95 -9.86 15.68
C GLY A 89 -10.46 -10.69 14.50
N ILE A 90 -11.22 -11.72 14.16
CA ILE A 90 -10.89 -12.69 13.11
C ILE A 90 -10.98 -12.03 11.72
N LYS A 91 -9.95 -12.22 10.92
CA LYS A 91 -9.85 -11.75 9.53
C LYS A 91 -10.12 -12.90 8.56
N THR A 92 -10.40 -12.59 7.31
CA THR A 92 -10.55 -13.59 6.24
C THR A 92 -9.21 -14.27 5.90
N THR A 93 -8.09 -13.60 6.19
CA THR A 93 -6.72 -14.12 5.97
C THR A 93 -5.74 -13.49 6.96
N GLY A 94 -4.56 -14.11 7.13
CA GLY A 94 -3.49 -13.56 7.98
C GLY A 94 -3.81 -13.57 9.47
N ASN A 95 -4.53 -14.58 9.98
CA ASN A 95 -4.87 -14.71 11.39
C ASN A 95 -3.71 -15.18 12.27
N ASP A 96 -2.60 -15.58 11.66
CA ASP A 96 -1.31 -15.87 12.29
C ASP A 96 -0.52 -14.60 12.65
N LEU A 97 -0.92 -13.44 12.12
CA LEU A 97 -0.41 -12.12 12.50
C LEU A 97 -1.47 -11.40 13.34
N ASP A 98 -1.11 -10.98 14.56
CA ASP A 98 -1.97 -10.12 15.36
C ASP A 98 -2.18 -8.76 14.67
N ASN A 99 -3.42 -8.28 14.72
CA ASN A 99 -3.73 -6.90 14.38
C ASN A 99 -4.50 -6.29 15.54
N ALA A 100 -3.96 -5.21 16.07
CA ALA A 100 -4.50 -4.52 17.22
C ALA A 100 -5.04 -3.13 16.85
N TRP A 101 -5.97 -2.65 17.66
CA TRP A 101 -6.20 -1.23 17.85
C TRP A 101 -5.42 -0.75 19.07
N ILE A 102 -5.00 0.53 19.08
CA ILE A 102 -4.30 1.16 20.18
C ILE A 102 -4.95 2.51 20.47
N HIS A 103 -5.25 2.74 21.73
CA HIS A 103 -5.80 3.99 22.25
C HIS A 103 -4.83 4.62 23.24
N PHE A 104 -4.70 5.94 23.19
CA PHE A 104 -3.86 6.74 24.10
C PHE A 104 -4.75 7.68 24.91
N ASP A 105 -4.67 7.61 26.22
CA ASP A 105 -5.33 8.54 27.14
C ASP A 105 -4.24 9.40 27.83
N LYS A 106 -3.99 10.56 27.27
CA LYS A 106 -3.07 11.58 27.77
C LYS A 106 -1.68 11.03 28.17
N VAL A 107 -1.13 10.14 27.33
CA VAL A 107 0.18 9.54 27.57
C VAL A 107 1.28 10.59 27.48
N ARG A 108 2.05 10.75 28.57
CA ARG A 108 3.16 11.70 28.61
C ARG A 108 4.42 11.10 28.03
N LEU A 109 5.03 11.84 27.12
CA LEU A 109 6.25 11.45 26.42
C LEU A 109 7.32 12.52 26.63
N PRO A 110 8.57 12.13 26.94
CA PRO A 110 9.65 13.10 27.05
C PRO A 110 9.88 13.81 25.70
N ARG A 111 10.43 15.03 25.74
CA ARG A 111 10.75 15.78 24.52
C ARG A 111 11.59 14.97 23.52
N SER A 112 12.48 14.11 23.99
CA SER A 112 13.30 13.21 23.18
C SER A 112 12.51 12.14 22.42
N ALA A 113 11.23 11.94 22.71
CA ALA A 113 10.37 11.04 21.97
C ALA A 113 10.08 11.51 20.55
N LEU A 114 10.12 12.83 20.28
CA LEU A 114 9.96 13.36 18.92
C LEU A 114 11.11 12.91 18.03
N LEU A 115 10.78 12.27 16.90
CA LEU A 115 11.75 11.96 15.86
C LEU A 115 12.06 13.24 15.08
N ASN A 116 13.11 13.93 15.50
CA ASN A 116 13.37 15.33 15.19
C ASN A 116 14.31 15.59 14.00
N ALA A 117 14.48 14.62 13.10
CA ALA A 117 15.36 14.79 11.93
C ALA A 117 14.97 15.99 11.04
N HIS A 118 13.68 16.25 10.89
CA HIS A 118 13.16 17.28 9.97
C HIS A 118 12.51 18.49 10.67
N ALA A 119 12.13 18.37 11.94
CA ALA A 119 11.56 19.43 12.74
C ALA A 119 11.78 19.16 14.22
N ASP A 120 11.84 20.19 15.04
CA ASP A 120 12.07 20.06 16.48
C ASP A 120 11.19 21.03 17.26
N VAL A 121 11.01 20.71 18.56
CA VAL A 121 10.39 21.59 19.54
C VAL A 121 11.41 21.79 20.65
N ASP A 122 11.81 23.03 20.93
CA ASP A 122 12.73 23.32 22.03
C ASP A 122 12.06 23.19 23.41
N GLU A 123 12.82 23.36 24.48
CA GLU A 123 12.31 23.27 25.84
C GLU A 123 11.32 24.40 26.22
N HIS A 124 11.31 25.47 25.48
CA HIS A 124 10.40 26.62 25.66
C HIS A 124 9.11 26.48 24.84
N GLY A 125 8.99 25.41 24.05
CA GLY A 125 7.84 25.20 23.16
C GLY A 125 7.93 25.98 21.85
N THR A 126 9.14 26.31 21.38
CA THR A 126 9.32 26.90 20.06
C THR A 126 9.48 25.78 19.02
N TYR A 127 8.58 25.77 18.03
CA TYR A 127 8.66 24.83 16.91
C TYR A 127 9.56 25.38 15.81
N ALA A 128 10.49 24.58 15.35
CA ALA A 128 11.39 24.90 14.23
C ALA A 128 11.46 23.76 13.21
N ARG A 129 11.26 24.08 11.95
CA ARG A 129 11.52 23.14 10.85
C ARG A 129 13.00 23.19 10.48
N ARG A 130 13.63 22.00 10.41
CA ARG A 130 15.04 21.82 9.98
C ARG A 130 15.17 21.68 8.46
N THR A 131 14.12 21.20 7.79
CA THR A 131 14.05 21.05 6.33
C THR A 131 12.85 21.82 5.80
N ALA A 132 13.11 22.97 5.14
CA ALA A 132 12.05 23.87 4.66
C ALA A 132 11.23 23.26 3.51
N ASP A 133 11.88 22.47 2.66
CA ASP A 133 11.33 22.01 1.38
C ASP A 133 10.52 20.69 1.48
N ILE A 134 10.50 20.05 2.66
CA ILE A 134 9.81 18.78 2.87
C ILE A 134 8.53 19.02 3.68
N ALA A 135 7.37 18.74 3.10
CA ALA A 135 6.12 18.83 3.84
C ALA A 135 6.07 17.81 5.00
N PRO A 136 5.42 18.13 6.15
CA PRO A 136 5.34 17.19 7.27
C PRO A 136 4.81 15.81 6.90
N PHE A 137 3.90 15.73 5.94
CA PHE A 137 3.37 14.47 5.44
C PHE A 137 4.39 13.66 4.62
N GLU A 138 5.28 14.33 3.90
CA GLU A 138 6.34 13.67 3.12
C GLU A 138 7.45 13.10 4.02
N MET A 139 7.71 13.74 5.16
CA MET A 139 8.64 13.24 6.18
C MET A 139 8.24 11.84 6.69
N ILE A 140 6.93 11.58 6.74
CA ILE A 140 6.36 10.28 7.16
C ILE A 140 6.37 9.27 6.01
N GLY A 141 6.33 9.76 4.78
CA GLY A 141 6.13 8.96 3.56
C GLY A 141 7.27 8.03 3.21
N GLN A 142 8.49 8.25 3.71
CA GLN A 142 9.68 7.44 3.39
C GLN A 142 9.45 5.94 3.63
N ARG A 143 8.85 5.59 4.76
CA ARG A 143 8.53 4.19 5.09
C ARG A 143 7.57 3.55 4.10
N LEU A 144 6.62 4.33 3.55
CA LEU A 144 5.62 3.81 2.61
C LEU A 144 6.22 3.43 1.25
N TYR A 145 7.35 3.99 0.85
CA TYR A 145 7.98 3.64 -0.43
C TYR A 145 8.53 2.22 -0.41
N THR A 146 9.25 1.86 0.64
CA THR A 146 9.76 0.49 0.84
C THR A 146 8.63 -0.52 0.96
N GLY A 147 7.60 -0.20 1.76
CA GLY A 147 6.43 -1.05 1.93
C GLY A 147 5.68 -1.28 0.62
N ARG A 148 5.54 -0.27 -0.23
CA ARG A 148 4.90 -0.40 -1.55
C ARG A 148 5.66 -1.35 -2.47
N VAL A 149 6.99 -1.27 -2.50
CA VAL A 149 7.83 -2.20 -3.28
C VAL A 149 7.69 -3.61 -2.74
N ALA A 150 7.79 -3.80 -1.43
CA ALA A 150 7.66 -5.12 -0.78
C ALA A 150 6.28 -5.76 -1.04
N VAL A 151 5.19 -4.98 -0.93
CA VAL A 151 3.83 -5.45 -1.22
C VAL A 151 3.66 -5.81 -2.69
N ALA A 152 4.26 -5.05 -3.61
CA ALA A 152 4.25 -5.39 -5.03
C ALA A 152 4.96 -6.72 -5.29
N GLN A 153 6.15 -6.92 -4.72
CA GLN A 153 6.91 -8.16 -4.83
C GLN A 153 6.16 -9.36 -4.21
N ALA A 154 5.53 -9.17 -3.05
CA ALA A 154 4.74 -10.21 -2.40
C ALA A 154 3.55 -10.67 -3.26
N ALA A 155 2.83 -9.72 -3.90
CA ALA A 155 1.73 -10.05 -4.81
C ALA A 155 2.22 -10.81 -6.06
N LEU A 156 3.36 -10.42 -6.63
CA LEU A 156 3.98 -11.09 -7.77
C LEU A 156 4.46 -12.50 -7.41
N ALA A 157 5.11 -12.66 -6.25
CA ALA A 157 5.59 -13.95 -5.77
C ALA A 157 4.43 -14.94 -5.53
N TYR A 158 3.35 -14.48 -4.86
CA TYR A 158 2.17 -15.32 -4.66
C TYR A 158 1.55 -15.76 -5.99
N ARG A 159 1.38 -14.83 -6.94
CA ARG A 159 0.89 -15.16 -8.28
C ARG A 159 1.79 -16.19 -8.99
N ALA A 160 3.11 -15.95 -8.99
CA ALA A 160 4.06 -16.86 -9.64
C ALA A 160 3.94 -18.28 -9.08
N GLN A 161 3.94 -18.44 -7.76
CA GLN A 161 3.78 -19.72 -7.08
C GLN A 161 2.45 -20.39 -7.40
N LEU A 162 1.33 -19.63 -7.40
CA LEU A 162 0.01 -20.18 -7.70
C LEU A 162 -0.07 -20.68 -9.15
N PHE A 163 0.49 -19.93 -10.10
CA PHE A 163 0.54 -20.33 -11.51
C PHE A 163 1.41 -21.54 -11.74
N GLU A 164 2.56 -21.64 -11.09
CA GLU A 164 3.47 -22.81 -11.17
C GLU A 164 2.79 -24.09 -10.68
N VAL A 165 2.22 -24.07 -9.47
CA VAL A 165 1.53 -25.21 -8.88
C VAL A 165 0.32 -25.64 -9.74
N THR A 166 -0.42 -24.66 -10.23
CA THR A 166 -1.60 -24.92 -11.07
C THR A 166 -1.21 -25.45 -12.45
N ARG A 167 -0.11 -25.00 -13.02
CA ARG A 167 0.44 -25.53 -14.28
C ARG A 167 0.80 -27.02 -14.12
N ALA A 168 1.52 -27.36 -13.08
CA ALA A 168 1.89 -28.76 -12.79
C ALA A 168 0.64 -29.65 -12.66
N TYR A 169 -0.41 -29.19 -11.96
CA TYR A 169 -1.68 -29.88 -11.92
C TYR A 169 -2.31 -30.05 -13.32
N ALA A 170 -2.37 -28.97 -14.10
CA ALA A 170 -3.01 -29.01 -15.43
C ALA A 170 -2.27 -29.88 -16.43
N GLU A 171 -0.95 -29.98 -16.35
CA GLU A 171 -0.12 -30.89 -17.14
C GLU A 171 -0.35 -32.36 -16.75
N GLY A 172 -0.62 -32.64 -15.49
CA GLY A 172 -0.96 -33.97 -15.00
C GLY A 172 -2.40 -34.41 -15.29
N LYS A 173 -3.34 -33.46 -15.44
CA LYS A 173 -4.78 -33.73 -15.52
C LYS A 173 -5.22 -34.12 -16.95
N PRO A 174 -5.65 -35.41 -17.20
CA PRO A 174 -6.25 -35.78 -18.48
C PRO A 174 -7.64 -35.13 -18.64
N VAL A 175 -7.98 -34.78 -19.87
CA VAL A 175 -9.32 -34.30 -20.26
C VAL A 175 -9.90 -35.18 -21.36
N PRO A 176 -11.24 -35.22 -21.55
CA PRO A 176 -11.86 -35.98 -22.63
C PRO A 176 -11.28 -35.58 -23.99
N ALA A 177 -10.92 -36.58 -24.80
CA ALA A 177 -10.43 -36.38 -26.13
C ALA A 177 -11.57 -35.90 -27.08
N PRO A 178 -11.33 -34.91 -27.97
CA PRO A 178 -12.27 -34.55 -29.00
C PRO A 178 -12.61 -35.78 -29.90
N ARG A 179 -13.78 -35.77 -30.55
CA ARG A 179 -14.20 -36.87 -31.45
C ARG A 179 -13.19 -37.19 -32.56
N ALA A 180 -12.46 -36.18 -33.02
CA ALA A 180 -11.41 -36.31 -34.07
C ALA A 180 -10.04 -36.72 -33.51
N HIS A 181 -9.92 -37.07 -32.22
CA HIS A 181 -8.65 -37.49 -31.65
C HIS A 181 -8.24 -38.85 -32.16
N PRO A 182 -6.96 -39.04 -32.56
CA PRO A 182 -6.51 -40.36 -33.10
C PRO A 182 -6.73 -41.49 -32.10
N SER A 183 -7.23 -42.63 -32.60
CA SER A 183 -7.42 -43.80 -31.78
C SER A 183 -6.07 -44.30 -31.25
N GLY A 184 -6.00 -44.53 -29.92
CA GLY A 184 -4.76 -44.98 -29.25
C GLY A 184 -3.78 -43.88 -28.86
N ALA A 185 -4.06 -42.62 -29.22
CA ALA A 185 -3.24 -41.48 -28.74
C ALA A 185 -3.53 -41.19 -27.27
N PRO A 186 -2.54 -40.70 -26.50
CA PRO A 186 -2.75 -40.28 -25.10
C PRO A 186 -3.81 -39.19 -24.98
N SER A 187 -4.67 -39.27 -23.95
CA SER A 187 -5.65 -38.22 -23.68
C SER A 187 -5.01 -36.84 -23.57
N PRO A 188 -5.61 -35.82 -24.18
CA PRO A 188 -5.14 -34.45 -24.00
C PRO A 188 -5.06 -34.06 -22.52
N ARG A 189 -4.24 -33.07 -22.21
CA ARG A 189 -4.08 -32.51 -20.85
C ARG A 189 -4.86 -31.22 -20.70
N LEU A 190 -5.25 -30.91 -19.48
CA LEU A 190 -5.95 -29.65 -19.15
C LEU A 190 -5.13 -28.44 -19.58
N SER A 191 -3.80 -28.49 -19.45
CA SER A 191 -2.88 -27.40 -19.89
C SER A 191 -2.93 -27.15 -21.40
N GLY A 192 -3.40 -28.10 -22.21
CA GLY A 192 -3.60 -27.96 -23.66
C GLY A 192 -4.92 -27.27 -24.05
N ILE A 193 -5.86 -27.09 -23.13
CA ILE A 193 -7.12 -26.41 -23.41
C ILE A 193 -6.83 -24.95 -23.81
N PRO A 194 -7.37 -24.43 -24.93
CA PRO A 194 -7.00 -23.14 -25.49
C PRO A 194 -7.10 -21.97 -24.50
N GLN A 195 -8.16 -21.92 -23.72
CA GLN A 195 -8.40 -20.85 -22.73
C GLN A 195 -7.32 -20.82 -21.66
N LEU A 196 -7.00 -21.98 -21.07
CA LEU A 196 -5.99 -22.08 -20.01
C LEU A 196 -4.58 -21.85 -20.57
N ARG A 197 -4.28 -22.38 -21.75
CA ARG A 197 -3.00 -22.13 -22.44
C ARG A 197 -2.80 -20.65 -22.74
N HIS A 198 -3.86 -19.96 -23.22
CA HIS A 198 -3.81 -18.53 -23.46
C HIS A 198 -3.58 -17.75 -22.15
N LEU A 199 -4.28 -18.12 -21.08
CA LEU A 199 -4.11 -17.47 -19.78
C LEU A 199 -2.69 -17.63 -19.21
N PHE A 200 -2.08 -18.82 -19.37
CA PHE A 200 -0.68 -19.02 -18.97
C PHE A 200 0.27 -18.13 -19.76
N ALA A 201 0.11 -18.03 -21.08
CA ALA A 201 0.95 -17.16 -21.93
C ALA A 201 0.77 -15.69 -21.60
N GLU A 202 -0.47 -15.22 -21.45
CA GLU A 202 -0.78 -13.85 -21.03
C GLU A 202 -0.16 -13.52 -19.67
N ALA A 203 -0.26 -14.46 -18.72
CA ALA A 203 0.28 -14.26 -17.38
C ALA A 203 1.80 -14.11 -17.41
N GLU A 204 2.51 -14.93 -18.19
CA GLU A 204 3.96 -14.83 -18.34
C GLU A 204 4.37 -13.48 -18.95
N GLU A 205 3.72 -13.04 -20.03
CA GLU A 205 4.02 -11.76 -20.67
C GLU A 205 3.77 -10.56 -19.74
N ARG A 206 2.59 -10.52 -19.11
CA ARG A 206 2.24 -9.43 -18.19
C ARG A 206 3.12 -9.41 -16.96
N ALA A 207 3.47 -10.59 -16.44
CA ALA A 207 4.35 -10.74 -15.31
C ALA A 207 5.73 -10.15 -15.56
N ALA A 208 6.39 -10.57 -16.63
CA ALA A 208 7.74 -10.13 -16.96
C ALA A 208 7.84 -8.59 -17.04
N LYS A 209 6.84 -7.95 -17.66
CA LYS A 209 6.78 -6.48 -17.74
C LYS A 209 6.67 -5.80 -16.39
N VAL A 210 5.78 -6.32 -15.53
CA VAL A 210 5.52 -5.73 -14.20
C VAL A 210 6.69 -6.01 -13.25
N GLU A 211 7.26 -7.20 -13.25
CA GLU A 211 8.42 -7.58 -12.45
C GLU A 211 9.64 -6.70 -12.78
N ALA A 212 9.93 -6.54 -14.07
CA ALA A 212 11.01 -5.66 -14.51
C ALA A 212 10.78 -4.20 -14.09
N PHE A 213 9.52 -3.73 -14.06
CA PHE A 213 9.21 -2.39 -13.62
C PHE A 213 9.36 -2.22 -12.10
N VAL A 214 8.90 -3.19 -11.30
CA VAL A 214 9.08 -3.22 -9.84
C VAL A 214 10.57 -3.26 -9.49
N GLY A 215 11.35 -4.13 -10.15
CA GLY A 215 12.80 -4.22 -9.95
C GLY A 215 13.51 -2.88 -10.20
N ARG A 216 13.20 -2.19 -11.30
CA ARG A 216 13.75 -0.86 -11.55
C ARG A 216 13.38 0.19 -10.51
N CYS A 217 12.19 0.09 -9.91
CA CYS A 217 11.81 0.97 -8.81
C CYS A 217 12.64 0.68 -7.55
N GLU A 218 12.88 -0.59 -7.24
CA GLU A 218 13.72 -1.02 -6.12
C GLU A 218 15.17 -0.58 -6.29
N ASP A 219 15.75 -0.82 -7.47
CA ASP A 219 17.15 -0.43 -7.80
C ASP A 219 17.38 1.07 -7.63
N ARG A 220 16.38 1.89 -7.97
CA ARG A 220 16.46 3.34 -7.82
C ARG A 220 16.17 3.83 -6.41
N LEU A 221 15.34 3.10 -5.65
CA LEU A 221 15.00 3.46 -4.27
C LEU A 221 16.12 3.09 -3.30
N THR A 222 16.76 1.94 -3.48
CA THR A 222 17.76 1.38 -2.56
C THR A 222 18.92 2.32 -2.22
N PRO A 223 19.58 3.01 -3.18
CA PRO A 223 20.65 3.96 -2.86
C PRO A 223 20.15 5.15 -2.04
N LEU A 224 18.94 5.67 -2.33
CA LEU A 224 18.37 6.79 -1.58
C LEU A 224 18.09 6.42 -0.11
N LEU A 225 17.63 5.17 0.14
CA LEU A 225 17.43 4.71 1.51
C LEU A 225 18.74 4.62 2.29
N ARG A 226 19.84 4.28 1.63
CA ARG A 226 21.18 4.21 2.28
C ARG A 226 21.73 5.59 2.64
N THR A 227 21.44 6.59 1.84
CA THR A 227 21.86 7.99 2.09
C THR A 227 20.88 8.80 2.90
N GLY A 228 19.66 8.27 3.14
CA GLY A 228 18.58 9.00 3.80
C GLY A 228 17.90 10.06 2.92
N GLU A 229 18.16 10.02 1.61
CA GLU A 229 17.54 10.93 0.65
C GLU A 229 16.10 10.52 0.33
N LEU A 230 15.27 11.52 0.00
CA LEU A 230 13.89 11.27 -0.44
C LEU A 230 13.83 11.00 -1.95
N PRO A 231 12.98 10.08 -2.42
CA PRO A 231 12.76 9.90 -3.83
C PRO A 231 12.05 11.12 -4.42
N GLY A 232 12.52 11.59 -5.57
CA GLY A 232 11.85 12.65 -6.32
C GLY A 232 10.46 12.23 -6.82
N ALA A 233 9.66 13.20 -7.26
CA ALA A 233 8.26 13.01 -7.67
C ALA A 233 8.08 11.89 -8.71
N ALA A 234 8.97 11.79 -9.70
CA ALA A 234 8.90 10.76 -10.73
C ALA A 234 9.06 9.33 -10.15
N LEU A 235 10.04 9.13 -9.24
CA LEU A 235 10.23 7.82 -8.60
C LEU A 235 9.07 7.50 -7.64
N THR A 236 8.57 8.49 -6.91
CA THR A 236 7.40 8.35 -6.03
C THR A 236 6.18 7.87 -6.81
N GLN A 237 5.90 8.46 -7.98
CA GLN A 237 4.81 8.04 -8.85
C GLN A 237 5.07 6.65 -9.45
N ALA A 238 6.33 6.35 -9.84
CA ALA A 238 6.70 5.03 -10.37
C ALA A 238 6.46 3.93 -9.33
N ILE A 239 6.86 4.12 -8.08
CA ILE A 239 6.64 3.17 -6.98
C ILE A 239 5.14 2.97 -6.71
N ALA A 240 4.34 4.04 -6.69
CA ALA A 240 2.90 3.92 -6.55
C ALA A 240 2.27 3.13 -7.72
N THR A 241 2.68 3.41 -8.95
CA THR A 241 2.24 2.69 -10.15
C THR A 241 2.66 1.21 -10.10
N ALA A 242 3.88 0.93 -9.69
CA ALA A 242 4.41 -0.44 -9.55
C ALA A 242 3.55 -1.25 -8.58
N LYS A 243 3.24 -0.70 -7.40
CA LYS A 243 2.37 -1.34 -6.41
C LYS A 243 0.98 -1.61 -6.98
N VAL A 244 0.33 -0.62 -7.57
CA VAL A 244 -1.02 -0.77 -8.14
C VAL A 244 -1.01 -1.82 -9.25
N LYS A 245 -0.08 -1.74 -10.20
CA LYS A 245 -0.03 -2.67 -11.35
C LYS A 245 0.31 -4.09 -10.94
N ALA A 246 1.26 -4.29 -10.02
CA ALA A 246 1.60 -5.61 -9.52
C ALA A 246 0.41 -6.30 -8.85
N VAL A 247 -0.27 -5.57 -7.97
CA VAL A 247 -1.40 -6.12 -7.20
C VAL A 247 -2.62 -6.36 -8.06
N GLU A 248 -3.07 -5.35 -8.85
CA GLU A 248 -4.28 -5.48 -9.67
C GLU A 248 -4.11 -6.55 -10.76
N THR A 249 -2.91 -6.65 -11.38
CA THR A 249 -2.62 -7.70 -12.36
C THR A 249 -2.64 -9.08 -11.71
N SER A 250 -2.08 -9.22 -10.50
CA SER A 250 -2.08 -10.50 -9.78
C SER A 250 -3.50 -10.92 -9.37
N ILE A 251 -4.33 -9.99 -8.91
CA ILE A 251 -5.75 -10.26 -8.60
C ILE A 251 -6.47 -10.77 -9.86
N ASP A 252 -6.42 -10.02 -10.96
CA ASP A 252 -7.08 -10.39 -12.22
C ASP A 252 -6.68 -11.80 -12.70
N LEU A 253 -5.38 -12.03 -12.82
CA LEU A 253 -4.86 -13.29 -13.34
C LEU A 253 -5.17 -14.48 -12.43
N CYS A 254 -5.02 -14.34 -11.12
CA CYS A 254 -5.28 -15.42 -10.16
C CYS A 254 -6.79 -15.77 -10.08
N TRP A 255 -7.67 -14.78 -10.16
CA TRP A 255 -9.11 -15.03 -10.20
C TRP A 255 -9.55 -15.73 -11.50
N ARG A 256 -9.00 -15.34 -12.63
CA ARG A 256 -9.25 -16.02 -13.92
C ARG A 256 -8.71 -17.45 -13.88
N LEU A 257 -7.50 -17.66 -13.35
CA LEU A 257 -6.93 -19.00 -13.19
C LEU A 257 -7.81 -19.91 -12.33
N LYS A 258 -8.37 -19.36 -11.25
CA LYS A 258 -9.30 -20.10 -10.37
C LYS A 258 -10.51 -20.64 -11.14
N GLN A 259 -11.04 -19.89 -12.08
CA GLN A 259 -12.22 -20.28 -12.86
C GLN A 259 -11.89 -21.36 -13.89
N GLU A 260 -10.69 -21.34 -14.47
CA GLU A 260 -10.28 -22.27 -15.53
C GLU A 260 -9.93 -23.69 -15.03
N VAL A 261 -9.72 -23.88 -13.73
CA VAL A 261 -9.31 -25.18 -13.17
C VAL A 261 -10.42 -25.89 -12.39
N GLY A 262 -11.60 -25.30 -12.32
CA GLY A 262 -12.81 -25.90 -11.72
C GLY A 262 -12.64 -26.25 -10.25
N SER A 263 -13.16 -27.41 -9.83
CA SER A 263 -13.19 -27.86 -8.43
C SER A 263 -11.81 -28.04 -7.78
N TYR A 264 -10.74 -28.19 -8.57
CA TYR A 264 -9.38 -28.20 -8.04
C TYR A 264 -9.08 -26.94 -7.22
N ALA A 265 -9.60 -25.79 -7.64
CA ALA A 265 -9.43 -24.53 -6.93
C ALA A 265 -10.07 -24.49 -5.53
N LEU A 266 -10.95 -25.43 -5.22
CA LEU A 266 -11.59 -25.56 -3.91
C LEU A 266 -10.80 -26.44 -2.94
N MET A 267 -9.77 -27.13 -3.43
CA MET A 267 -8.92 -27.98 -2.58
C MET A 267 -7.99 -27.12 -1.73
N GLY A 268 -7.89 -27.43 -0.43
CA GLY A 268 -7.04 -26.67 0.51
C GLY A 268 -5.54 -26.65 0.13
N SER A 269 -5.07 -27.67 -0.60
CA SER A 269 -3.69 -27.79 -1.08
C SER A 269 -3.40 -27.06 -2.39
N SER A 270 -4.42 -26.54 -3.08
CA SER A 270 -4.25 -25.89 -4.38
C SER A 270 -3.62 -24.51 -4.34
N GLY A 271 -3.53 -23.89 -3.15
CA GLY A 271 -3.04 -22.53 -2.95
C GLY A 271 -4.10 -21.43 -3.10
N PHE A 272 -5.23 -21.70 -3.75
CA PHE A 272 -6.29 -20.72 -3.97
C PHE A 272 -6.98 -20.21 -2.69
N LYS A 273 -6.86 -20.93 -1.58
CA LYS A 273 -7.36 -20.48 -0.26
C LYS A 273 -6.71 -19.17 0.21
N HIS A 274 -5.54 -18.82 -0.34
CA HIS A 274 -4.80 -17.62 0.04
C HIS A 274 -5.05 -16.42 -0.89
N LEU A 275 -6.06 -16.47 -1.78
CA LEU A 275 -6.36 -15.35 -2.70
C LEU A 275 -6.64 -14.03 -2.00
N ASP A 276 -7.24 -14.06 -0.80
CA ASP A 276 -7.50 -12.86 0.00
C ASP A 276 -6.22 -12.12 0.44
N PHE A 277 -5.06 -12.82 0.42
CA PHE A 277 -3.76 -12.17 0.60
C PHE A 277 -3.51 -11.06 -0.43
N LEU A 278 -3.96 -11.23 -1.68
CA LEU A 278 -3.88 -10.18 -2.69
C LEU A 278 -4.74 -8.95 -2.35
N ASN A 279 -5.87 -9.15 -1.66
CA ASN A 279 -6.66 -8.03 -1.14
C ASN A 279 -5.93 -7.32 0.01
N CYS A 280 -5.23 -8.04 0.88
CA CYS A 280 -4.33 -7.40 1.86
C CYS A 280 -3.28 -6.53 1.15
N CYS A 281 -2.64 -7.04 0.10
CA CYS A 281 -1.70 -6.28 -0.73
C CYS A 281 -2.35 -5.06 -1.39
N LYS A 282 -3.63 -5.15 -1.77
CA LYS A 282 -4.38 -4.04 -2.36
C LYS A 282 -4.59 -2.89 -1.38
N PHE A 283 -4.90 -3.19 -0.13
CA PHE A 283 -5.25 -2.19 0.88
C PHE A 283 -4.02 -1.67 1.64
N ALA A 284 -3.01 -2.51 1.86
CA ALA A 284 -1.80 -2.16 2.60
C ALA A 284 -0.92 -1.14 1.86
N GLU A 285 -0.13 -0.38 2.62
CA GLU A 285 0.86 0.61 2.16
C GLU A 285 0.26 1.71 1.23
N GLY A 286 -1.00 2.00 1.46
CA GLY A 286 -1.82 2.88 0.63
C GLY A 286 -2.69 2.09 -0.33
N ASP A 287 -3.99 2.18 -0.14
CA ASP A 287 -4.99 1.54 -0.99
C ASP A 287 -4.76 1.88 -2.47
N SER A 288 -4.89 0.89 -3.35
CA SER A 288 -4.64 1.05 -4.79
C SER A 288 -5.51 2.12 -5.44
N ARG A 289 -6.75 2.32 -4.97
CA ARG A 289 -7.65 3.37 -5.50
C ARG A 289 -7.20 4.75 -5.05
N ILE A 290 -6.81 4.89 -3.77
CA ILE A 290 -6.29 6.15 -3.23
C ILE A 290 -4.99 6.55 -3.93
N LEU A 291 -4.09 5.60 -4.17
CA LEU A 291 -2.87 5.85 -4.94
C LEU A 291 -3.19 6.28 -6.37
N SER A 292 -4.14 5.63 -7.04
CA SER A 292 -4.56 5.98 -8.39
C SER A 292 -5.18 7.38 -8.44
N GLN A 293 -6.03 7.75 -7.47
CA GLN A 293 -6.61 9.08 -7.36
C GLN A 293 -5.53 10.15 -7.10
N LYS A 294 -4.55 9.85 -6.23
CA LYS A 294 -3.43 10.76 -6.00
C LYS A 294 -2.63 10.98 -7.27
N MET A 295 -2.24 9.91 -7.97
CA MET A 295 -1.50 10.02 -9.24
C MET A 295 -2.26 10.83 -10.29
N ALA A 296 -3.59 10.62 -10.41
CA ALA A 296 -4.42 11.39 -11.33
C ALA A 296 -4.43 12.88 -10.98
N ARG A 297 -4.63 13.23 -9.70
CA ARG A 297 -4.59 14.63 -9.24
C ARG A 297 -3.24 15.30 -9.49
N ASP A 298 -2.14 14.60 -9.18
CA ASP A 298 -0.78 15.10 -9.38
C ASP A 298 -0.54 15.38 -10.87
N ARG A 299 -0.95 14.47 -11.76
CA ARG A 299 -0.85 14.64 -13.21
C ARG A 299 -1.68 15.79 -13.75
N MET A 300 -2.91 15.94 -13.26
CA MET A 300 -3.77 17.06 -13.64
C MET A 300 -3.17 18.40 -13.21
N ALA A 301 -2.60 18.46 -12.00
CA ALA A 301 -1.93 19.66 -11.49
C ALA A 301 -0.67 20.00 -12.32
N ASP A 302 0.12 19.01 -12.72
CA ASP A 302 1.27 19.21 -13.59
C ASP A 302 0.85 19.71 -14.97
N PHE A 303 -0.18 19.09 -15.54
CA PHE A 303 -0.74 19.53 -16.84
C PHE A 303 -1.26 20.97 -16.80
N ALA A 304 -1.98 21.36 -15.73
CA ALA A 304 -2.46 22.72 -15.55
C ALA A 304 -1.32 23.74 -15.43
N LYS A 305 -0.14 23.34 -14.95
CA LYS A 305 1.07 24.15 -14.85
C LYS A 305 1.96 24.09 -16.09
N GLY A 306 1.51 23.44 -17.18
CA GLY A 306 2.27 23.26 -18.41
C GLY A 306 3.52 22.35 -18.25
N ARG A 307 3.59 21.55 -17.20
CA ARG A 307 4.70 20.62 -16.97
C ARG A 307 4.45 19.33 -17.75
N THR A 308 5.26 19.06 -18.77
CA THR A 308 5.24 17.78 -19.47
C THR A 308 5.91 16.72 -18.58
N PRO A 309 5.39 15.47 -18.52
CA PRO A 309 6.06 14.40 -17.81
C PRO A 309 7.47 14.19 -18.37
N ALA A 310 8.48 14.21 -17.52
CA ALA A 310 9.82 13.79 -17.90
C ALA A 310 9.76 12.27 -18.24
N GLY A 311 9.90 11.92 -19.54
CA GLY A 311 9.95 10.52 -19.99
C GLY A 311 9.08 10.15 -21.17
N GLY A 312 8.63 11.10 -21.98
CA GLY A 312 8.11 10.81 -23.32
C GLY A 312 9.29 10.86 -24.32
N SER A 313 10.03 9.75 -24.45
CA SER A 313 10.94 9.57 -25.60
C SER A 313 10.09 9.48 -26.89
N SER A 314 10.53 10.14 -27.90
CA SER A 314 10.27 10.27 -29.31
C SER A 314 9.53 9.18 -30.13
N GLU A 315 8.72 8.32 -29.52
CA GLU A 315 7.92 7.34 -30.27
C GLU A 315 6.41 7.72 -30.40
N ALA A 316 6.00 8.86 -29.84
CA ALA A 316 4.61 9.33 -29.88
C ALA A 316 4.34 10.43 -30.94
N GLU A 317 5.27 10.74 -31.82
CA GLU A 317 5.06 11.71 -32.90
C GLU A 317 4.22 11.18 -34.09
N GLY A 318 3.77 9.91 -34.01
CA GLY A 318 2.95 9.28 -35.06
C GLY A 318 1.45 9.18 -34.77
N ALA A 319 0.96 9.58 -33.61
CA ALA A 319 -0.47 9.51 -33.28
C ALA A 319 -1.11 10.92 -33.39
N GLY A 320 -1.95 11.06 -34.37
CA GLY A 320 -2.61 12.26 -34.86
C GLY A 320 -3.06 13.27 -33.81
N ARG A 321 -2.85 14.51 -34.20
CA ARG A 321 -3.38 15.74 -33.64
C ARG A 321 -4.89 15.60 -33.36
N ILE A 322 -5.29 15.44 -32.11
CA ILE A 322 -6.71 15.56 -31.73
C ILE A 322 -7.06 17.04 -31.79
N GLU A 323 -7.78 17.44 -32.83
CA GLU A 323 -8.36 18.77 -32.93
C GLU A 323 -9.34 18.99 -31.76
N ARG A 324 -9.14 20.05 -31.00
CA ARG A 324 -10.07 20.49 -29.96
C ARG A 324 -11.37 20.96 -30.63
N ARG A 325 -12.46 20.21 -30.47
CA ARG A 325 -13.79 20.75 -30.63
C ARG A 325 -14.15 21.61 -29.42
N PRO A 326 -14.70 22.82 -29.60
CA PRO A 326 -15.22 23.61 -28.48
C PRO A 326 -16.41 22.84 -27.87
N ALA A 327 -16.42 22.79 -26.52
CA ALA A 327 -17.54 22.21 -25.79
C ALA A 327 -18.77 23.10 -25.98
N GLU A 328 -19.73 22.65 -26.78
CA GLU A 328 -21.10 23.17 -26.73
C GLU A 328 -21.75 22.70 -25.45
N ALA A 329 -22.13 23.65 -24.61
CA ALA A 329 -22.89 23.41 -23.39
C ALA A 329 -24.28 22.88 -23.75
N ALA A 330 -24.54 21.61 -23.44
CA ALA A 330 -25.90 21.07 -23.48
C ALA A 330 -26.67 21.55 -22.23
N PRO A 331 -27.94 22.02 -22.38
CA PRO A 331 -28.74 22.45 -21.25
C PRO A 331 -29.18 21.25 -20.39
N CYS A 332 -29.07 21.43 -19.08
CA CYS A 332 -29.57 20.50 -18.08
C CYS A 332 -31.11 20.44 -18.13
N PRO A 333 -31.75 19.27 -18.21
CA PRO A 333 -33.21 19.19 -18.06
C PRO A 333 -33.57 19.33 -16.59
N ALA A 334 -34.50 20.28 -16.33
CA ALA A 334 -35.15 20.43 -15.04
C ALA A 334 -36.13 19.25 -14.80
N ARG A 335 -35.96 18.50 -13.74
CA ARG A 335 -36.90 18.04 -12.68
C ARG A 335 -36.26 17.04 -11.78
#